data_61501d61bcc9b72664858615b6a41c3a
#
_entry.id   61501d61bcc9b72664858615b6a41c3a
#
_cell.length_a   1.000
_cell.length_b   1.000
_cell.length_c   1.000
_cell.angle_alpha   90.00
_cell.angle_beta   90.00
_cell.angle_gamma   90.00
#
_symmetry.space_group_name_H-M   'P 1'
#
loop_
_entity.id
_entity.type
_entity.pdbx_description
1 polymer ?
#
loop_
_entity_poly.entity_id
_entity_poly.type
_entity_poly.pdbx_seq_one_letter_code
_entity_poly.pdbx_strand_id
1 'polypeptide(L)'
;NAGAVHLFKFMSGGSIVSAATGKATYVGTIGNGYDYLDTSDSSVHSVTLTANDKFGNSVAFDKDANRLAVGFNDASPPSSKARPGAVNLYTLSADLASATLVGSIGNGYSTKSKDVDLSSSLDAKDIFGEGVDLNETGSRLVVSGMYADGKDNTKNSTGEVMLIKFDDDDFTNGSLYGRIGSGYGSAGGNSLD
;
A
#
# COMPACT_ATOMS: atom_id res chain seq x y z
N ASN A 1 2.85 18.63 -1.72
CA ASN A 1 3.68 17.47 -2.06
C ASN A 1 2.83 16.22 -2.10
N ALA A 2 2.72 15.56 -3.27
CA ALA A 2 1.93 14.33 -3.40
C ALA A 2 2.65 13.08 -2.87
N GLY A 3 3.98 13.11 -2.82
CA GLY A 3 4.85 12.00 -2.45
C GLY A 3 5.36 11.21 -3.65
N ALA A 4 6.36 10.36 -3.42
CA ALA A 4 6.94 9.46 -4.42
C ALA A 4 7.67 8.28 -3.75
N VAL A 5 7.78 7.17 -4.46
CA VAL A 5 8.58 6.00 -4.08
C VAL A 5 9.73 5.84 -5.07
N HIS A 6 10.96 5.80 -4.57
CA HIS A 6 12.15 5.57 -5.37
C HIS A 6 12.61 4.13 -5.21
N LEU A 7 12.90 3.46 -6.33
CA LEU A 7 13.36 2.09 -6.36
C LEU A 7 14.84 2.01 -6.70
N PHE A 8 15.55 1.19 -5.94
CA PHE A 8 16.98 0.95 -6.12
C PHE A 8 17.25 -0.56 -6.18
N LYS A 9 18.17 -0.95 -7.04
CA LYS A 9 18.67 -2.31 -7.16
C LYS A 9 20.07 -2.40 -6.57
N PHE A 10 20.29 -3.39 -5.74
CA PHE A 10 21.61 -3.72 -5.21
C PHE A 10 22.21 -4.88 -6.02
N MET A 11 23.47 -4.82 -6.40
CA MET A 11 24.09 -5.88 -7.17
C MET A 11 24.14 -7.19 -6.36
N SER A 12 23.62 -8.27 -6.91
CA SER A 12 23.76 -9.63 -6.35
C SER A 12 25.22 -10.07 -6.42
N GLY A 13 25.82 -10.46 -5.29
CA GLY A 13 27.16 -11.05 -5.21
C GLY A 13 28.19 -10.22 -4.48
N GLY A 14 27.88 -9.02 -4.07
CA GLY A 14 28.72 -8.21 -3.18
C GLY A 14 28.11 -8.11 -1.79
N SER A 15 28.85 -8.52 -0.78
CA SER A 15 28.53 -8.09 0.59
C SER A 15 28.39 -6.57 0.58
N ILE A 16 27.30 -6.04 1.14
CA ILE A 16 27.10 -4.59 1.36
C ILE A 16 28.23 -3.91 2.14
N VAL A 17 29.17 -4.67 2.63
CA VAL A 17 30.37 -4.22 3.36
C VAL A 17 31.65 -4.12 2.54
N SER A 18 31.63 -4.43 1.23
CA SER A 18 32.79 -4.15 0.37
C SER A 18 32.72 -2.72 -0.14
N ALA A 19 33.45 -1.85 0.49
CA ALA A 19 33.53 -0.41 0.21
C ALA A 19 33.97 -0.02 -1.23
N ALA A 20 34.17 -0.99 -2.12
CA ALA A 20 34.70 -0.75 -3.47
C ALA A 20 33.69 -1.04 -4.62
N THR A 21 32.60 -1.80 -4.40
CA THR A 21 31.71 -2.23 -5.49
C THR A 21 30.22 -2.28 -5.19
N GLY A 22 29.81 -2.03 -3.95
CA GLY A 22 28.39 -2.07 -3.55
C GLY A 22 27.64 -0.78 -3.90
N LYS A 23 27.44 -0.49 -5.16
CA LYS A 23 26.61 0.65 -5.59
C LYS A 23 25.16 0.21 -5.72
N ALA A 24 24.26 0.88 -5.01
CA ALA A 24 22.85 0.88 -5.35
C ALA A 24 22.68 1.54 -6.70
N THR A 25 21.95 0.91 -7.60
CA THR A 25 21.56 1.52 -8.89
C THR A 25 20.14 2.00 -8.76
N TYR A 26 19.91 3.27 -8.99
CA TYR A 26 18.56 3.81 -9.13
C TYR A 26 17.87 3.14 -10.32
N VAL A 27 16.64 2.66 -10.11
CA VAL A 27 15.88 1.93 -11.11
C VAL A 27 14.71 2.76 -11.62
N GLY A 28 13.99 3.45 -10.74
CA GLY A 28 12.85 4.25 -11.15
C GLY A 28 12.12 4.92 -9.99
N THR A 29 11.12 5.72 -10.32
CA THR A 29 10.26 6.42 -9.37
C THR A 29 8.80 6.18 -9.71
N ILE A 30 7.99 5.88 -8.69
CA ILE A 30 6.53 5.83 -8.78
C ILE A 30 5.99 7.07 -8.08
N GLY A 31 5.18 7.86 -8.77
CA GLY A 31 4.60 9.08 -8.21
C GLY A 31 3.88 9.91 -9.26
N ASN A 32 3.30 11.03 -8.84
CA ASN A 32 2.58 11.91 -9.75
C ASN A 32 3.53 12.64 -10.70
N GLY A 33 3.34 12.45 -12.01
CA GLY A 33 4.14 13.08 -13.06
C GLY A 33 5.54 12.50 -13.23
N TYR A 34 5.84 11.35 -12.60
CA TYR A 34 7.06 10.60 -12.87
C TYR A 34 6.78 9.50 -13.88
N ASP A 35 7.63 9.44 -14.91
CA ASP A 35 7.76 8.27 -15.75
C ASP A 35 8.61 7.25 -14.97
N TYR A 36 8.18 6.02 -14.82
CA TYR A 36 8.83 5.01 -13.98
C TYR A 36 10.32 4.83 -14.31
N LEU A 37 10.66 4.86 -15.58
CA LEU A 37 12.02 4.95 -16.07
C LEU A 37 12.12 6.23 -16.91
N ASP A 38 13.18 7.00 -16.71
CA ASP A 38 13.58 8.12 -17.58
C ASP A 38 14.07 7.58 -18.95
N THR A 39 13.29 6.69 -19.53
CA THR A 39 13.51 6.15 -20.87
C THR A 39 12.21 6.33 -21.66
N SER A 40 12.34 6.67 -22.90
CA SER A 40 11.31 6.96 -23.90
C SER A 40 10.26 5.83 -24.13
N ASP A 41 10.00 4.98 -23.14
CA ASP A 41 9.02 3.91 -23.22
C ASP A 41 7.69 4.38 -22.61
N SER A 42 6.66 4.34 -23.43
CA SER A 42 5.31 4.86 -23.16
C SER A 42 4.46 3.97 -22.22
N SER A 43 5.03 3.00 -21.54
CA SER A 43 4.34 2.15 -20.54
C SER A 43 4.37 2.72 -19.13
N VAL A 44 4.34 4.02 -19.04
CA VAL A 44 4.48 4.80 -17.84
C VAL A 44 3.28 4.66 -16.90
N HIS A 45 3.56 4.43 -15.64
CA HIS A 45 2.54 4.32 -14.62
C HIS A 45 2.43 5.60 -13.80
N SER A 46 1.82 6.61 -14.41
CA SER A 46 1.38 7.79 -13.71
C SER A 46 0.31 7.40 -12.70
N VAL A 47 0.60 7.60 -11.43
CA VAL A 47 -0.42 7.56 -10.37
C VAL A 47 -1.05 8.94 -10.31
N THR A 48 -2.37 9.02 -10.43
CA THR A 48 -3.07 10.26 -10.16
C THR A 48 -3.08 10.49 -8.65
N LEU A 49 -2.23 11.37 -8.18
CA LEU A 49 -2.15 11.78 -6.78
C LEU A 49 -2.59 13.24 -6.68
N THR A 50 -3.23 13.57 -5.58
CA THR A 50 -3.56 14.95 -5.22
C THR A 50 -2.51 15.53 -4.26
N ALA A 51 -2.52 16.84 -4.11
CA ALA A 51 -1.62 17.51 -3.16
C ALA A 51 -1.90 17.03 -1.74
N ASN A 52 -0.86 16.67 -1.02
CA ASN A 52 -0.84 16.17 0.36
C ASN A 52 -1.30 14.72 0.56
N ASP A 53 -1.48 13.91 -0.47
CA ASP A 53 -1.80 12.47 -0.33
C ASP A 53 -0.74 11.68 0.46
N LYS A 54 0.50 12.19 0.52
CA LYS A 54 1.64 11.55 1.21
C LYS A 54 1.94 10.14 0.69
N PHE A 55 1.81 9.94 -0.61
CA PHE A 55 2.14 8.68 -1.27
C PHE A 55 3.59 8.25 -0.95
N GLY A 56 3.77 6.98 -0.59
CA GLY A 56 5.04 6.46 -0.13
C GLY A 56 5.29 6.67 1.36
N ASN A 57 4.28 7.03 2.15
CA ASN A 57 4.38 7.09 3.61
C ASN A 57 4.80 5.75 4.20
N SER A 58 4.32 4.65 3.63
CA SER A 58 4.74 3.29 3.94
C SER A 58 4.86 2.46 2.67
N VAL A 59 5.77 1.51 2.66
CA VAL A 59 6.02 0.61 1.52
C VAL A 59 6.34 -0.79 2.02
N ALA A 60 5.88 -1.81 1.30
CA ALA A 60 6.21 -3.20 1.57
C ALA A 60 6.36 -3.99 0.27
N PHE A 61 7.43 -4.81 0.20
CA PHE A 61 7.64 -5.79 -0.85
C PHE A 61 7.27 -7.20 -0.37
N ASP A 62 6.86 -8.04 -1.31
CA ASP A 62 6.95 -9.48 -1.11
C ASP A 62 8.42 -9.95 -1.12
N LYS A 63 8.65 -11.24 -0.84
CA LYS A 63 10.00 -11.81 -0.76
C LYS A 63 10.83 -11.63 -2.04
N ASP A 64 10.19 -11.73 -3.19
CA ASP A 64 10.87 -11.73 -4.49
C ASP A 64 10.87 -10.33 -5.15
N ALA A 65 10.35 -9.31 -4.45
CA ALA A 65 10.18 -7.94 -4.93
C ALA A 65 9.36 -7.84 -6.24
N ASN A 66 8.45 -8.78 -6.46
CA ASN A 66 7.53 -8.78 -7.60
C ASN A 66 6.21 -8.09 -7.28
N ARG A 67 5.95 -7.86 -6.00
CA ARG A 67 4.74 -7.19 -5.48
C ARG A 67 5.15 -6.06 -4.56
N LEU A 68 4.46 -4.94 -4.69
CA LEU A 68 4.70 -3.76 -3.86
C LEU A 68 3.37 -3.19 -3.41
N ALA A 69 3.23 -2.98 -2.11
CA ALA A 69 2.16 -2.18 -1.52
C ALA A 69 2.71 -0.81 -1.12
N VAL A 70 1.98 0.25 -1.45
CA VAL A 70 2.36 1.63 -1.14
C VAL A 70 1.20 2.33 -0.43
N GLY A 71 1.42 2.72 0.82
CA GLY A 71 0.48 3.51 1.59
C GLY A 71 0.53 5.00 1.25
N PHE A 72 -0.63 5.63 1.29
CA PHE A 72 -0.80 7.08 1.17
C PHE A 72 -1.93 7.52 2.11
N ASN A 73 -1.55 7.75 3.33
CA ASN A 73 -2.41 7.87 4.49
C ASN A 73 -3.32 9.10 4.51
N ASP A 74 -3.01 10.13 3.73
CA ASP A 74 -3.83 11.33 3.56
C ASP A 74 -4.65 11.32 2.27
N ALA A 75 -4.69 10.18 1.56
CA ALA A 75 -5.43 10.06 0.32
C ALA A 75 -6.89 10.50 0.46
N SER A 76 -7.33 11.26 -0.53
CA SER A 76 -8.75 11.55 -0.72
C SER A 76 -9.29 10.56 -1.74
N PRO A 77 -10.15 9.61 -1.33
CA PRO A 77 -10.63 8.54 -2.19
C PRO A 77 -11.62 9.06 -3.25
N PRO A 78 -12.04 8.21 -4.19
CA PRO A 78 -13.12 8.52 -5.10
C PRO A 78 -14.45 8.89 -4.41
N SER A 79 -14.62 8.46 -3.15
CA SER A 79 -15.77 8.80 -2.31
C SER A 79 -15.64 10.20 -1.66
N SER A 80 -16.73 10.68 -1.07
CA SER A 80 -16.76 12.00 -0.42
C SER A 80 -16.12 12.06 0.97
N LYS A 81 -15.55 10.96 1.50
CA LYS A 81 -14.92 10.94 2.83
C LYS A 81 -13.55 11.64 2.77
N ALA A 82 -13.31 12.54 3.70
CA ALA A 82 -12.07 13.29 3.76
C ALA A 82 -10.96 12.46 4.42
N ARG A 83 -9.86 12.23 3.70
CA ARG A 83 -8.60 11.65 4.22
C ARG A 83 -8.76 10.31 4.97
N PRO A 84 -9.53 9.34 4.48
CA PRO A 84 -9.57 8.02 5.10
C PRO A 84 -8.26 7.26 4.90
N GLY A 85 -7.44 7.67 3.91
CA GLY A 85 -6.22 6.98 3.50
C GLY A 85 -6.48 5.85 2.50
N ALA A 86 -5.41 5.33 1.91
CA ALA A 86 -5.47 4.23 0.95
C ALA A 86 -4.13 3.50 0.80
N VAL A 87 -4.16 2.37 0.09
CA VAL A 87 -2.97 1.61 -0.33
C VAL A 87 -3.09 1.29 -1.82
N ASN A 88 -2.03 1.53 -2.58
CA ASN A 88 -1.91 1.10 -3.96
C ASN A 88 -1.11 -0.20 -4.04
N LEU A 89 -1.55 -1.10 -4.94
CA LEU A 89 -0.94 -2.40 -5.20
C LEU A 89 -0.29 -2.40 -6.58
N TYR A 90 0.97 -2.79 -6.62
CA TYR A 90 1.77 -2.84 -7.85
C TYR A 90 2.33 -4.24 -8.08
N THR A 91 2.37 -4.65 -9.34
CA THR A 91 3.24 -5.72 -9.81
C THR A 91 4.47 -5.13 -10.45
N LEU A 92 5.62 -5.77 -10.25
CA LEU A 92 6.92 -5.33 -10.75
C LEU A 92 7.51 -6.40 -11.64
N SER A 93 8.24 -6.00 -12.69
CA SER A 93 9.07 -6.96 -13.44
C SER A 93 10.24 -7.44 -12.58
N ALA A 94 10.75 -8.67 -12.84
CA ALA A 94 11.82 -9.28 -12.06
C ALA A 94 13.14 -8.48 -12.06
N ASP A 95 13.36 -7.68 -13.08
CA ASP A 95 14.50 -6.77 -13.19
C ASP A 95 14.22 -5.38 -12.61
N LEU A 96 12.99 -5.17 -12.08
CA LEU A 96 12.46 -3.90 -11.61
C LEU A 96 12.40 -2.82 -12.71
N ALA A 97 12.40 -3.20 -13.99
CA ALA A 97 12.33 -2.24 -15.09
C ALA A 97 10.91 -1.68 -15.32
N SER A 98 9.89 -2.27 -14.74
CA SER A 98 8.52 -1.76 -14.81
C SER A 98 7.75 -1.99 -13.52
N ALA A 99 6.80 -1.08 -13.24
CA ALA A 99 5.82 -1.18 -12.16
C ALA A 99 4.42 -0.94 -12.72
N THR A 100 3.49 -1.84 -12.47
CA THR A 100 2.10 -1.72 -12.93
C THR A 100 1.16 -1.57 -11.75
N LEU A 101 0.39 -0.49 -11.70
CA LEU A 101 -0.68 -0.32 -10.72
C LEU A 101 -1.83 -1.27 -11.06
N VAL A 102 -2.02 -2.31 -10.27
CA VAL A 102 -3.03 -3.35 -10.51
C VAL A 102 -4.31 -3.16 -9.72
N GLY A 103 -4.25 -2.49 -8.59
CA GLY A 103 -5.42 -2.21 -7.74
C GLY A 103 -5.13 -1.20 -6.65
N SER A 104 -6.19 -0.77 -5.98
CA SER A 104 -6.12 0.11 -4.81
C SER A 104 -7.06 -0.40 -3.71
N ILE A 105 -6.66 -0.20 -2.47
CA ILE A 105 -7.45 -0.58 -1.29
C ILE A 105 -7.82 0.68 -0.54
N GLY A 106 -9.09 0.87 -0.25
CA GLY A 106 -9.56 2.03 0.50
C GLY A 106 -11.02 2.32 0.27
N ASN A 107 -11.46 3.50 0.67
CA ASN A 107 -12.86 3.89 0.59
C ASN A 107 -13.28 4.21 -0.86
N GLY A 108 -14.22 3.42 -1.43
CA GLY A 108 -14.82 3.65 -2.74
C GLY A 108 -13.97 3.21 -3.95
N TYR A 109 -12.86 2.47 -3.75
CA TYR A 109 -12.09 1.90 -4.85
C TYR A 109 -12.78 0.64 -5.39
N SER A 110 -13.28 0.69 -6.61
CA SER A 110 -14.04 -0.40 -7.25
C SER A 110 -13.96 -0.41 -8.77
N THR A 111 -12.99 0.29 -9.36
CA THR A 111 -12.88 0.46 -10.82
C THR A 111 -11.99 -0.57 -11.48
N LYS A 112 -11.03 -1.14 -10.74
CA LYS A 112 -10.13 -2.19 -11.22
C LYS A 112 -10.51 -3.54 -10.62
N SER A 113 -10.19 -4.61 -11.30
CA SER A 113 -10.51 -5.98 -10.87
C SER A 113 -9.81 -6.41 -9.55
N LYS A 114 -8.76 -5.71 -9.17
CA LYS A 114 -7.98 -5.95 -7.95
C LYS A 114 -8.16 -4.87 -6.90
N ASP A 115 -9.14 -3.98 -7.08
CA ASP A 115 -9.52 -3.02 -6.06
C ASP A 115 -10.21 -3.72 -4.88
N VAL A 116 -10.01 -3.18 -3.69
CA VAL A 116 -10.72 -3.61 -2.47
C VAL A 116 -11.42 -2.40 -1.88
N ASP A 117 -12.74 -2.39 -2.01
CA ASP A 117 -13.57 -1.32 -1.44
C ASP A 117 -13.80 -1.56 0.06
N LEU A 118 -13.30 -0.63 0.86
CA LEU A 118 -13.46 -0.59 2.30
C LEU A 118 -14.40 0.53 2.77
N SER A 119 -15.33 0.97 1.92
CA SER A 119 -16.27 2.07 2.23
C SER A 119 -17.15 1.81 3.46
N SER A 120 -17.43 0.54 3.75
CA SER A 120 -18.15 0.13 4.97
C SER A 120 -17.28 0.03 6.23
N SER A 121 -15.96 0.14 6.09
CA SER A 121 -14.98 -0.12 7.16
C SER A 121 -14.08 1.05 7.47
N LEU A 122 -13.96 2.01 6.56
CA LEU A 122 -13.12 3.20 6.73
C LEU A 122 -13.98 4.44 6.82
N ASP A 123 -13.65 5.28 7.77
CA ASP A 123 -14.24 6.59 7.96
C ASP A 123 -13.30 7.74 7.62
N ALA A 124 -13.82 8.95 7.71
CA ALA A 124 -13.03 10.15 7.47
C ALA A 124 -11.94 10.27 8.55
N LYS A 125 -10.69 10.49 8.11
CA LYS A 125 -9.51 10.69 8.96
C LYS A 125 -8.99 9.43 9.68
N ASP A 126 -9.35 8.24 9.24
CA ASP A 126 -8.79 7.00 9.81
C ASP A 126 -7.28 6.84 9.53
N ILE A 127 -6.77 7.55 8.50
CA ILE A 127 -5.35 7.55 8.16
C ILE A 127 -4.87 6.12 7.81
N PHE A 128 -5.71 5.37 7.09
CA PHE A 128 -5.40 4.04 6.60
C PHE A 128 -4.21 4.08 5.63
N GLY A 129 -3.30 3.11 5.74
CA GLY A 129 -2.07 3.10 4.95
C GLY A 129 -0.89 3.81 5.63
N GLU A 130 -0.99 4.15 6.92
CA GLU A 130 0.14 4.68 7.70
C GLU A 130 1.29 3.66 7.80
N GLY A 131 0.98 2.40 8.02
CA GLY A 131 1.90 1.27 7.95
C GLY A 131 1.33 0.18 7.07
N VAL A 132 2.18 -0.44 6.25
CA VAL A 132 1.84 -1.60 5.43
C VAL A 132 2.91 -2.67 5.55
N ASP A 133 2.51 -3.94 5.50
CA ASP A 133 3.44 -5.07 5.40
C ASP A 133 2.80 -6.20 4.60
N LEU A 134 3.59 -6.81 3.69
CA LEU A 134 3.21 -7.97 2.87
C LEU A 134 3.89 -9.23 3.42
N ASN A 135 3.15 -10.34 3.42
CA ASN A 135 3.79 -11.63 3.66
C ASN A 135 4.69 -12.02 2.48
N GLU A 136 5.52 -13.05 2.66
CA GLU A 136 6.49 -13.54 1.68
C GLU A 136 5.93 -13.75 0.28
N THR A 137 4.67 -14.21 0.17
CA THR A 137 4.03 -14.53 -1.11
C THR A 137 3.20 -13.38 -1.69
N GLY A 138 3.05 -12.25 -0.98
CA GLY A 138 2.15 -11.16 -1.40
C GLY A 138 0.65 -11.46 -1.21
N SER A 139 0.27 -12.65 -0.71
CA SER A 139 -1.14 -13.06 -0.57
C SER A 139 -1.83 -12.55 0.69
N ARG A 140 -1.10 -11.87 1.58
CA ARG A 140 -1.61 -11.25 2.80
C ARG A 140 -0.99 -9.88 2.97
N LEU A 141 -1.81 -8.91 3.32
CA LEU A 141 -1.40 -7.55 3.58
C LEU A 141 -1.94 -7.12 4.95
N VAL A 142 -1.09 -6.51 5.74
CA VAL A 142 -1.44 -5.86 7.00
C VAL A 142 -1.37 -4.36 6.79
N VAL A 143 -2.39 -3.63 7.21
CA VAL A 143 -2.45 -2.17 7.08
C VAL A 143 -2.94 -1.55 8.36
N SER A 144 -2.26 -0.52 8.85
CA SER A 144 -2.70 0.27 10.00
C SER A 144 -3.55 1.47 9.60
N GLY A 145 -4.58 1.74 10.42
CA GLY A 145 -5.34 2.98 10.45
C GLY A 145 -5.13 3.67 11.81
N MET A 146 -4.19 4.61 11.87
CA MET A 146 -3.68 5.15 13.14
C MET A 146 -4.74 5.88 13.96
N TYR A 147 -5.70 6.52 13.31
CA TYR A 147 -6.79 7.26 13.95
C TYR A 147 -8.17 6.60 13.81
N ALA A 148 -8.22 5.35 13.38
CA ALA A 148 -9.48 4.63 13.33
C ALA A 148 -10.15 4.57 14.72
N ASP A 149 -11.46 4.66 14.73
CA ASP A 149 -12.28 4.85 15.95
C ASP A 149 -12.72 3.51 16.59
N GLY A 150 -12.09 2.40 16.19
CA GLY A 150 -12.42 1.06 16.67
C GLY A 150 -13.75 0.55 16.12
N LYS A 151 -14.21 -0.57 16.67
CA LYS A 151 -15.48 -1.17 16.25
C LYS A 151 -16.64 -0.21 16.53
N ASP A 152 -17.52 -0.06 15.55
CA ASP A 152 -18.73 0.75 15.61
C ASP A 152 -18.46 2.26 15.80
N ASN A 153 -17.24 2.74 15.55
CA ASN A 153 -16.85 4.16 15.66
C ASN A 153 -17.20 4.80 17.00
N THR A 154 -17.06 4.04 18.07
CA THR A 154 -17.48 4.48 19.42
C THR A 154 -16.34 5.01 20.28
N LYS A 155 -15.09 4.83 19.83
CA LYS A 155 -13.90 5.21 20.60
C LYS A 155 -12.93 5.99 19.72
N ASN A 156 -12.85 7.28 19.91
CA ASN A 156 -12.05 8.17 19.09
C ASN A 156 -10.56 7.81 19.03
N SER A 157 -10.04 7.64 17.83
CA SER A 157 -8.60 7.55 17.52
C SER A 157 -7.86 6.48 18.34
N THR A 158 -8.47 5.33 18.55
CA THR A 158 -7.82 4.21 19.26
C THR A 158 -6.88 3.43 18.35
N GLY A 159 -6.99 3.64 17.05
CA GLY A 159 -6.24 2.92 16.03
C GLY A 159 -6.74 1.50 15.80
N GLU A 160 -6.44 0.99 14.64
CA GLU A 160 -6.71 -0.42 14.30
C GLU A 160 -5.70 -0.94 13.26
N VAL A 161 -5.66 -2.26 13.14
CA VAL A 161 -4.95 -2.97 12.08
C VAL A 161 -5.94 -3.80 11.29
N MET A 162 -5.95 -3.64 9.99
CA MET A 162 -6.75 -4.41 9.05
C MET A 162 -5.90 -5.48 8.37
N LEU A 163 -6.46 -6.68 8.26
CA LEU A 163 -5.87 -7.82 7.58
C LEU A 163 -6.59 -8.03 6.26
N ILE A 164 -5.89 -7.87 5.16
CA ILE A 164 -6.41 -8.12 3.82
C ILE A 164 -5.88 -9.46 3.33
N LYS A 165 -6.76 -10.25 2.73
CA LYS A 165 -6.43 -11.54 2.11
C LYS A 165 -6.67 -11.45 0.62
N PHE A 166 -5.75 -12.03 -0.16
CA PHE A 166 -5.89 -12.29 -1.58
C PHE A 166 -5.93 -13.81 -1.83
N ASP A 167 -6.56 -14.25 -2.92
CA ASP A 167 -6.65 -15.67 -3.26
C ASP A 167 -5.31 -16.24 -3.75
N ASP A 168 -4.48 -15.38 -4.32
CA ASP A 168 -3.16 -15.73 -4.86
C ASP A 168 -2.11 -14.64 -4.57
N ASP A 169 -0.92 -14.82 -5.12
CA ASP A 169 0.19 -13.87 -5.07
C ASP A 169 0.07 -12.72 -6.09
N ASP A 170 -0.99 -12.69 -6.90
CA ASP A 170 -1.23 -11.63 -7.89
C ASP A 170 -2.33 -10.64 -7.47
N PHE A 171 -2.63 -10.57 -6.17
CA PHE A 171 -3.65 -9.69 -5.56
C PHE A 171 -5.08 -9.97 -6.04
N THR A 172 -5.38 -11.19 -6.49
CA THR A 172 -6.71 -11.56 -6.98
C THR A 172 -7.71 -11.67 -5.84
N ASN A 173 -8.94 -11.20 -6.06
CA ASN A 173 -10.07 -11.30 -5.12
C ASN A 173 -9.75 -10.82 -3.70
N GLY A 174 -9.11 -9.65 -3.59
CA GLY A 174 -8.78 -9.05 -2.31
C GLY A 174 -10.02 -8.83 -1.44
N SER A 175 -9.93 -9.14 -0.16
CA SER A 175 -11.01 -8.94 0.80
C SER A 175 -10.50 -8.63 2.19
N LEU A 176 -11.28 -7.87 2.98
CA LEU A 176 -11.03 -7.67 4.39
C LEU A 176 -11.25 -9.00 5.13
N TYR A 177 -10.16 -9.56 5.67
CA TYR A 177 -10.18 -10.85 6.36
C TYR A 177 -10.40 -10.72 7.86
N GLY A 178 -9.89 -9.65 8.48
CA GLY A 178 -10.02 -9.41 9.90
C GLY A 178 -9.55 -8.02 10.31
N ARG A 179 -9.89 -7.65 11.53
CA ARG A 179 -9.51 -6.38 12.16
C ARG A 179 -9.02 -6.62 13.58
N ILE A 180 -8.01 -5.88 14.00
CA ILE A 180 -7.45 -5.90 15.35
C ILE A 180 -7.52 -4.46 15.87
N GLY A 181 -8.17 -4.25 17.00
CA GLY A 181 -8.34 -2.93 17.58
C GLY A 181 -9.37 -2.92 18.69
N SER A 182 -9.67 -1.75 19.19
CA SER A 182 -10.61 -1.59 20.31
C SER A 182 -12.03 -2.04 19.95
N GLY A 183 -12.63 -2.87 20.80
CA GLY A 183 -14.01 -3.35 20.68
C GLY A 183 -14.21 -4.49 19.67
N TYR A 184 -13.18 -5.00 19.01
CA TYR A 184 -13.26 -6.18 18.14
C TYR A 184 -13.14 -7.43 19.00
N GLY A 185 -14.27 -7.95 19.48
CA GLY A 185 -14.29 -9.15 20.32
C GLY A 185 -14.07 -10.46 19.55
N SER A 186 -14.01 -11.58 20.28
CA SER A 186 -13.56 -12.92 19.88
C SER A 186 -14.34 -13.64 18.76
N ALA A 187 -15.33 -13.05 18.16
CA ALA A 187 -16.11 -13.65 17.08
C ALA A 187 -15.72 -13.17 15.67
N GLY A 188 -14.43 -12.89 15.44
CA GLY A 188 -13.92 -12.47 14.14
C GLY A 188 -12.94 -11.29 14.16
N GLY A 189 -12.55 -10.85 15.33
CA GLY A 189 -11.53 -9.84 15.55
C GLY A 189 -10.89 -10.02 16.93
N ASN A 190 -9.62 -9.67 17.06
CA ASN A 190 -8.95 -9.67 18.35
C ASN A 190 -9.16 -8.31 19.02
N SER A 191 -9.84 -8.30 20.15
CA SER A 191 -9.97 -7.10 20.98
C SER A 191 -8.63 -6.76 21.62
N LEU A 192 -8.28 -5.48 21.61
CA LEU A 192 -7.25 -4.88 22.46
C LEU A 192 -8.00 -4.00 23.47
N ASP A 193 -8.51 -4.61 24.51
CA ASP A 193 -9.15 -3.90 25.64
C ASP A 193 -8.16 -3.63 26.75
#